data_1e1dd81a0ee72b3d997b5895b5947281
#
_entry.id   1e1dd81a0ee72b3d997b5895b5947281
#
_cell.length_a   1.000
_cell.length_b   1.000
_cell.length_c   1.000
_cell.angle_alpha   90.00
_cell.angle_beta   90.00
_cell.angle_gamma   90.00
#
_symmetry.space_group_name_H-M   'P 1'
#
loop_
_entity.id
_entity.type
_entity.pdbx_description
1 polymer ?
#
loop_
_entity_poly.entity_id
_entity_poly.type
_entity_poly.pdbx_seq_one_letter_code
_entity_poly.pdbx_strand_id
1 'polypeptide(L)'
;MRKMMLFLGGVACVAAAWAQDYQKTAYGVKATVNAVDVEVQFFTPSVVRILKSPHGESFEKKSLSVVASPGEVGFKISVKKGDIVLGTKELQVSLDTSTGVLSYETADGTPLLREKSVEKQFTAFNDAGDATYSVYQAFQLDSDEALY
;
A
#
# COMPACT_ATOMS: atom_id res chain seq x y z
N MET A 1 -45.20 -35.24 -38.06
CA MET A 1 -44.59 -33.91 -37.85
C MET A 1 -43.92 -33.90 -36.49
N ARG A 2 -42.57 -34.10 -36.45
CA ARG A 2 -41.78 -34.12 -35.19
C ARG A 2 -41.18 -32.72 -35.01
N LYS A 3 -41.63 -32.03 -33.96
CA LYS A 3 -41.05 -30.75 -33.56
C LYS A 3 -39.74 -31.01 -32.81
N MET A 4 -38.63 -30.57 -33.40
CA MET A 4 -37.28 -30.60 -32.82
C MET A 4 -37.13 -29.33 -32.02
N MET A 5 -37.04 -29.47 -30.70
CA MET A 5 -36.85 -28.39 -29.74
C MET A 5 -35.33 -28.18 -29.53
N LEU A 6 -34.81 -27.09 -30.06
CA LEU A 6 -33.40 -26.69 -29.86
C LEU A 6 -33.28 -26.05 -28.47
N PHE A 7 -32.55 -26.69 -27.56
CA PHE A 7 -32.11 -26.09 -26.29
C PHE A 7 -30.83 -25.28 -26.56
N LEU A 8 -30.95 -23.95 -26.52
CA LEU A 8 -29.79 -23.05 -26.50
C LEU A 8 -29.30 -22.97 -25.04
N GLY A 9 -28.24 -23.73 -24.72
CA GLY A 9 -27.55 -23.64 -23.45
C GLY A 9 -26.70 -22.35 -23.41
N GLY A 10 -27.17 -21.34 -22.71
CA GLY A 10 -26.39 -20.15 -22.43
C GLY A 10 -25.29 -20.46 -21.41
N VAL A 11 -24.02 -20.40 -21.84
CA VAL A 11 -22.87 -20.43 -20.94
C VAL A 11 -22.78 -19.06 -20.28
N ALA A 12 -23.19 -18.95 -19.02
CA ALA A 12 -22.95 -17.78 -18.20
C ALA A 12 -21.45 -17.77 -17.81
N CYS A 13 -20.64 -16.94 -18.47
CA CYS A 13 -19.31 -16.60 -17.99
C CYS A 13 -19.46 -15.83 -16.69
N VAL A 14 -19.25 -16.50 -15.56
CA VAL A 14 -19.05 -15.85 -14.27
C VAL A 14 -17.66 -15.23 -14.31
N ALA A 15 -17.56 -13.95 -14.65
CA ALA A 15 -16.35 -13.17 -14.42
C ALA A 15 -16.16 -13.08 -12.90
N ALA A 16 -15.20 -13.85 -12.36
CA ALA A 16 -14.74 -13.66 -11.00
C ALA A 16 -14.15 -12.26 -10.92
N ALA A 17 -14.93 -11.32 -10.37
CA ALA A 17 -14.39 -10.04 -9.95
C ALA A 17 -13.41 -10.33 -8.79
N TRP A 18 -12.12 -10.29 -9.07
CA TRP A 18 -11.11 -10.28 -8.03
C TRP A 18 -11.37 -9.02 -7.21
N ALA A 19 -11.80 -9.18 -5.97
CA ALA A 19 -11.91 -8.07 -5.04
C ALA A 19 -10.53 -7.41 -4.97
N GLN A 20 -10.43 -6.16 -5.41
CA GLN A 20 -9.19 -5.42 -5.28
C GLN A 20 -9.00 -5.11 -3.79
N ASP A 21 -7.98 -5.69 -3.17
CA ASP A 21 -7.68 -5.52 -1.74
C ASP A 21 -7.16 -4.10 -1.42
N TYR A 22 -7.44 -3.12 -2.29
CA TYR A 22 -7.05 -1.74 -2.08
C TYR A 22 -8.10 -0.75 -2.61
N GLN A 23 -8.13 0.42 -1.99
CA GLN A 23 -8.93 1.57 -2.41
C GLN A 23 -8.03 2.64 -3.04
N LYS A 24 -8.31 3.00 -4.30
CA LYS A 24 -7.65 4.16 -4.93
C LYS A 24 -8.17 5.45 -4.28
N THR A 25 -7.25 6.36 -3.95
CA THR A 25 -7.55 7.72 -3.46
C THR A 25 -7.13 8.77 -4.50
N ALA A 26 -7.41 10.04 -4.23
CA ALA A 26 -6.94 11.15 -5.07
C ALA A 26 -5.40 11.22 -5.14
N TYR A 27 -4.71 10.80 -4.08
CA TYR A 27 -3.26 10.96 -3.92
C TYR A 27 -2.47 9.66 -3.94
N GLY A 28 -3.13 8.51 -4.04
CA GLY A 28 -2.48 7.20 -4.02
C GLY A 28 -3.43 6.05 -3.75
N VAL A 29 -3.13 5.22 -2.75
CA VAL A 29 -3.96 4.07 -2.35
C VAL A 29 -4.04 3.91 -0.84
N LYS A 30 -5.13 3.25 -0.40
CA LYS A 30 -5.29 2.65 0.93
C LYS A 30 -5.46 1.15 0.78
N ALA A 31 -4.80 0.38 1.63
CA ALA A 31 -4.94 -1.06 1.70
C ALA A 31 -4.82 -1.52 3.16
N THR A 32 -5.44 -2.65 3.49
CA THR A 32 -5.27 -3.30 4.79
C THR A 32 -4.49 -4.59 4.58
N VAL A 33 -3.34 -4.72 5.25
CA VAL A 33 -2.48 -5.91 5.18
C VAL A 33 -2.15 -6.36 6.60
N ASN A 34 -2.47 -7.62 6.94
CA ASN A 34 -2.18 -8.20 8.25
C ASN A 34 -2.66 -7.33 9.43
N ALA A 35 -3.91 -6.83 9.36
CA ALA A 35 -4.51 -5.93 10.34
C ALA A 35 -3.75 -4.59 10.54
N VAL A 36 -3.01 -4.15 9.52
CA VAL A 36 -2.41 -2.82 9.43
C VAL A 36 -3.01 -2.09 8.22
N ASP A 37 -3.55 -0.91 8.47
CA ASP A 37 -3.97 -0.01 7.42
C ASP A 37 -2.76 0.75 6.89
N VAL A 38 -2.53 0.66 5.59
CA VAL A 38 -1.42 1.30 4.89
C VAL A 38 -1.99 2.32 3.90
N GLU A 39 -1.59 3.56 4.02
CA GLU A 39 -1.93 4.61 3.06
C GLU A 39 -0.67 5.15 2.40
N VAL A 40 -0.64 5.11 1.08
CA VAL A 40 0.41 5.68 0.24
C VAL A 40 -0.11 6.97 -0.35
N GLN A 41 0.58 8.10 -0.12
CA GLN A 41 0.19 9.43 -0.58
C GLN A 41 1.35 10.10 -1.33
N PHE A 42 1.19 10.42 -2.59
CA PHE A 42 2.16 11.24 -3.32
C PHE A 42 1.97 12.73 -3.02
N PHE A 43 3.06 13.41 -2.71
CA PHE A 43 3.14 14.86 -2.55
C PHE A 43 3.68 15.53 -3.80
N THR A 44 4.71 14.89 -4.40
CA THR A 44 5.28 15.24 -5.71
C THR A 44 5.58 13.95 -6.47
N PRO A 45 6.02 13.99 -7.74
CA PRO A 45 6.44 12.78 -8.44
C PRO A 45 7.58 11.99 -7.77
N SER A 46 8.39 12.65 -6.93
CA SER A 46 9.54 12.03 -6.22
C SER A 46 9.36 11.97 -4.70
N VAL A 47 8.25 12.47 -4.14
CA VAL A 47 8.02 12.49 -2.70
C VAL A 47 6.74 11.73 -2.38
N VAL A 48 6.87 10.68 -1.59
CA VAL A 48 5.77 9.86 -1.10
C VAL A 48 5.75 9.86 0.43
N ARG A 49 4.57 9.93 0.99
CA ARG A 49 4.31 9.71 2.42
C ARG A 49 3.62 8.37 2.60
N ILE A 50 4.09 7.61 3.57
CA ILE A 50 3.44 6.39 4.01
C ILE A 50 2.84 6.63 5.41
N LEU A 51 1.59 6.26 5.56
CA LEU A 51 0.91 6.21 6.85
C LEU A 51 0.57 4.76 7.14
N LYS A 52 0.90 4.29 8.33
CA LYS A 52 0.52 2.96 8.81
C LYS A 52 -0.14 3.08 10.17
N SER A 53 -1.23 2.34 10.39
CA SER A 53 -1.95 2.28 11.66
C SER A 53 -2.50 0.88 11.89
N PRO A 54 -2.74 0.46 13.15
CA PRO A 54 -3.57 -0.70 13.40
C PRO A 54 -4.92 -0.55 12.69
N HIS A 55 -5.46 -1.65 12.17
CA HIS A 55 -6.72 -1.63 11.43
C HIS A 55 -7.87 -1.07 12.30
N GLY A 56 -8.61 -0.12 11.73
CA GLY A 56 -9.72 0.56 12.41
C GLY A 56 -9.30 1.77 13.25
N GLU A 57 -8.00 2.01 13.42
CA GLU A 57 -7.49 3.23 14.06
C GLU A 57 -7.28 4.34 13.01
N SER A 58 -7.51 5.59 13.40
CA SER A 58 -7.28 6.73 12.51
C SER A 58 -6.21 7.67 13.05
N PHE A 59 -5.40 8.23 12.15
CA PHE A 59 -4.48 9.32 12.47
C PHE A 59 -5.15 10.66 12.16
N GLU A 60 -5.80 11.21 13.15
CA GLU A 60 -6.41 12.55 13.02
C GLU A 60 -5.46 13.68 13.43
N LYS A 61 -4.38 13.35 14.16
CA LYS A 61 -3.42 14.36 14.61
C LYS A 61 -2.66 14.94 13.42
N LYS A 62 -2.73 16.28 13.31
CA LYS A 62 -1.95 17.02 12.33
C LYS A 62 -0.45 16.84 12.63
N SER A 63 0.33 16.49 11.60
CA SER A 63 1.79 16.38 11.75
C SER A 63 2.38 17.76 12.05
N LEU A 64 3.29 17.83 13.02
CA LEU A 64 4.06 19.03 13.31
C LEU A 64 5.21 19.25 12.31
N SER A 65 5.67 18.19 11.66
CA SER A 65 6.81 18.22 10.73
C SER A 65 6.39 18.33 9.26
N VAL A 66 5.20 17.85 8.91
CA VAL A 66 4.71 17.86 7.53
C VAL A 66 3.70 18.97 7.38
N VAL A 67 4.12 20.09 6.82
CA VAL A 67 3.29 21.28 6.57
C VAL A 67 2.67 21.30 5.17
N ALA A 68 3.24 20.53 4.23
CA ALA A 68 2.71 20.38 2.88
C ALA A 68 1.48 19.48 2.86
N SER A 69 0.63 19.66 1.86
CA SER A 69 -0.48 18.76 1.55
C SER A 69 -0.13 17.85 0.38
N PRO A 70 -0.71 16.64 0.29
CA PRO A 70 -0.57 15.79 -0.88
C PRO A 70 -0.97 16.54 -2.16
N GLY A 71 -0.20 16.35 -3.24
CA GLY A 71 -0.45 16.98 -4.53
C GLY A 71 -1.22 16.07 -5.48
N GLU A 72 -1.91 16.68 -6.46
CA GLU A 72 -2.46 15.93 -7.59
C GLU A 72 -1.32 15.51 -8.53
N VAL A 73 -0.72 14.37 -8.22
CA VAL A 73 0.37 13.77 -9.01
C VAL A 73 -0.23 12.69 -9.93
N GLY A 74 0.11 12.74 -11.21
CA GLY A 74 -0.24 11.66 -12.13
C GLY A 74 0.51 10.37 -11.74
N PHE A 75 -0.22 9.34 -11.34
CA PHE A 75 0.34 8.03 -11.02
C PHE A 75 -0.48 6.91 -11.65
N LYS A 76 0.17 5.77 -11.90
CA LYS A 76 -0.44 4.53 -12.37
C LYS A 76 -0.44 3.51 -11.25
N ILE A 77 -1.50 2.69 -11.20
CA ILE A 77 -1.58 1.56 -10.29
C ILE A 77 -1.60 0.29 -11.13
N SER A 78 -0.83 -0.70 -10.72
CA SER A 78 -0.87 -2.07 -11.26
C SER A 78 -0.71 -3.07 -10.14
N VAL A 79 -1.24 -4.28 -10.34
CA VAL A 79 -1.01 -5.40 -9.43
C VAL A 79 -0.07 -6.38 -10.14
N LYS A 80 1.08 -6.67 -9.54
CA LYS A 80 2.09 -7.58 -10.09
C LYS A 80 2.45 -8.63 -9.04
N LYS A 81 2.20 -9.90 -9.34
CA LYS A 81 2.50 -11.04 -8.45
C LYS A 81 1.92 -10.93 -7.01
N GLY A 82 0.81 -10.20 -6.87
CA GLY A 82 0.21 -9.92 -5.57
C GLY A 82 0.59 -8.57 -4.97
N ASP A 83 1.61 -7.89 -5.47
CA ASP A 83 2.00 -6.56 -4.99
C ASP A 83 1.18 -5.46 -5.65
N ILE A 84 0.79 -4.46 -4.87
CA ILE A 84 0.21 -3.22 -5.38
C ILE A 84 1.37 -2.27 -5.73
N VAL A 85 1.51 -1.98 -7.01
CA VAL A 85 2.61 -1.13 -7.53
C VAL A 85 2.04 0.21 -7.99
N LEU A 86 2.53 1.29 -7.40
CA LEU A 86 2.21 2.66 -7.76
C LEU A 86 3.43 3.30 -8.43
N GLY A 87 3.27 3.85 -9.62
CA GLY A 87 4.36 4.49 -10.37
C GLY A 87 4.02 5.92 -10.78
N THR A 88 4.89 6.87 -10.47
CA THR A 88 4.93 8.21 -11.05
C THR A 88 5.96 8.25 -12.20
N LYS A 89 6.29 9.43 -12.69
CA LYS A 89 7.39 9.60 -13.67
C LYS A 89 8.79 9.49 -13.06
N GLU A 90 8.93 9.52 -11.73
CA GLU A 90 10.21 9.56 -11.01
C GLU A 90 10.38 8.45 -9.98
N LEU A 91 9.28 7.99 -9.37
CA LEU A 91 9.29 7.05 -8.26
C LEU A 91 8.31 5.90 -8.48
N GLN A 92 8.72 4.70 -8.13
CA GLN A 92 7.86 3.52 -8.01
C GLN A 92 7.81 3.06 -6.55
N VAL A 93 6.61 2.79 -6.06
CA VAL A 93 6.37 2.24 -4.72
C VAL A 93 5.62 0.93 -4.87
N SER A 94 6.13 -0.14 -4.28
CA SER A 94 5.50 -1.45 -4.28
C SER A 94 5.12 -1.85 -2.86
N LEU A 95 3.87 -2.23 -2.66
CA LEU A 95 3.35 -2.77 -1.40
C LEU A 95 3.08 -4.27 -1.58
N ASP A 96 3.84 -5.10 -0.89
CA ASP A 96 3.60 -6.54 -0.78
C ASP A 96 2.34 -6.79 0.05
N THR A 97 1.29 -7.34 -0.57
CA THR A 97 0.00 -7.55 0.09
C THR A 97 -0.02 -8.74 1.04
N SER A 98 1.02 -9.57 1.04
CA SER A 98 1.16 -10.69 1.98
C SER A 98 1.87 -10.31 3.28
N THR A 99 2.81 -9.38 3.21
CA THR A 99 3.66 -8.99 4.34
C THR A 99 3.47 -7.55 4.82
N GLY A 100 2.92 -6.66 3.97
CA GLY A 100 2.82 -5.23 4.24
C GLY A 100 4.16 -4.48 4.08
N VAL A 101 5.18 -5.14 3.53
CA VAL A 101 6.48 -4.55 3.24
C VAL A 101 6.38 -3.60 2.06
N LEU A 102 7.00 -2.44 2.19
CA LEU A 102 7.13 -1.46 1.12
C LEU A 102 8.55 -1.48 0.55
N SER A 103 8.63 -1.35 -0.77
CA SER A 103 9.89 -1.11 -1.49
C SER A 103 9.75 0.10 -2.41
N TYR A 104 10.84 0.80 -2.59
CA TYR A 104 10.92 2.05 -3.33
C TYR A 104 12.03 1.96 -4.37
N GLU A 105 11.71 2.34 -5.59
CA GLU A 105 12.61 2.33 -6.73
C GLU A 105 12.44 3.63 -7.51
N THR A 106 13.47 4.04 -8.23
CA THR A 106 13.31 5.06 -9.26
C THR A 106 12.43 4.55 -10.39
N ALA A 107 11.95 5.44 -11.26
CA ALA A 107 11.09 5.04 -12.39
C ALA A 107 11.78 4.08 -13.39
N ASP A 108 13.12 4.05 -13.43
CA ASP A 108 13.94 3.14 -14.24
C ASP A 108 14.26 1.81 -13.51
N GLY A 109 13.77 1.64 -12.27
CA GLY A 109 13.91 0.40 -11.51
C GLY A 109 15.17 0.31 -10.64
N THR A 110 15.88 1.43 -10.43
CA THR A 110 17.00 1.45 -9.47
C THR A 110 16.45 1.41 -8.03
N PRO A 111 16.83 0.42 -7.21
CA PRO A 111 16.39 0.36 -5.81
C PRO A 111 16.84 1.59 -5.01
N LEU A 112 15.94 2.10 -4.18
CA LEU A 112 16.21 3.25 -3.28
C LEU A 112 16.15 2.85 -1.81
N LEU A 113 15.08 2.12 -1.42
CA LEU A 113 14.86 1.75 -0.04
C LEU A 113 13.92 0.54 0.00
N ARG A 114 14.12 -0.34 0.98
CA ARG A 114 13.21 -1.44 1.24
C ARG A 114 12.98 -1.63 2.73
N GLU A 115 11.72 -1.77 3.12
CA GLU A 115 11.38 -2.21 4.47
C GLU A 115 11.77 -3.67 4.67
N LYS A 116 12.08 -4.03 5.90
CA LYS A 116 12.24 -5.41 6.33
C LYS A 116 10.94 -5.87 6.99
N SER A 117 10.48 -7.07 6.68
CA SER A 117 9.33 -7.67 7.38
C SER A 117 9.63 -7.79 8.87
N VAL A 118 8.64 -7.41 9.69
CA VAL A 118 8.70 -7.51 11.15
C VAL A 118 7.49 -8.28 11.65
N GLU A 119 7.67 -9.08 12.69
CA GLU A 119 6.61 -9.93 13.24
C GLU A 119 5.44 -9.09 13.78
N LYS A 120 5.77 -7.98 14.46
CA LYS A 120 4.78 -7.09 15.05
C LYS A 120 5.20 -5.63 14.92
N GLN A 121 4.47 -4.88 14.11
CA GLN A 121 4.77 -3.47 13.87
C GLN A 121 4.20 -2.55 14.97
N PHE A 122 3.04 -2.87 15.51
CA PHE A 122 2.36 -2.09 16.54
C PHE A 122 2.15 -2.94 17.79
N THR A 123 2.55 -2.44 18.95
CA THR A 123 2.31 -3.07 20.24
C THR A 123 1.58 -2.09 21.14
N ALA A 124 0.34 -2.42 21.50
CA ALA A 124 -0.42 -1.58 22.40
C ALA A 124 0.28 -1.46 23.76
N PHE A 125 0.36 -0.26 24.29
CA PHE A 125 0.85 0.00 25.64
C PHE A 125 0.14 1.24 26.25
N ASN A 126 0.26 1.40 27.55
CA ASN A 126 -0.29 2.54 28.27
C ASN A 126 0.85 3.48 28.65
N ASP A 127 0.78 4.73 28.20
CA ASP A 127 1.73 5.78 28.56
C ASP A 127 1.07 6.76 29.55
N ALA A 128 1.42 6.64 30.80
CA ALA A 128 0.94 7.51 31.89
C ALA A 128 -0.60 7.65 31.97
N GLY A 129 -1.35 6.61 31.58
CA GLY A 129 -2.82 6.61 31.55
C GLY A 129 -3.42 6.71 30.17
N ASP A 130 -2.65 7.10 29.16
CA ASP A 130 -3.09 7.19 27.76
C ASP A 130 -2.83 5.88 27.01
N ALA A 131 -3.87 5.31 26.40
CA ALA A 131 -3.75 4.15 25.52
C ALA A 131 -3.04 4.57 24.22
N THR A 132 -1.94 3.89 23.89
CA THR A 132 -1.12 4.21 22.71
C THR A 132 -0.45 2.97 22.15
N TYR A 133 0.47 3.15 21.19
CA TYR A 133 1.22 2.06 20.55
C TYR A 133 2.71 2.37 20.54
N SER A 134 3.51 1.35 20.88
CA SER A 134 4.91 1.29 20.49
C SER A 134 4.98 0.84 19.03
N VAL A 135 5.75 1.54 18.22
CA VAL A 135 5.89 1.28 16.78
C VAL A 135 7.29 0.77 16.49
N TYR A 136 7.38 -0.36 15.78
CA TYR A 136 8.65 -0.90 15.31
C TYR A 136 8.64 -0.96 13.77
N GLN A 137 9.65 -0.35 13.15
CA GLN A 137 9.86 -0.36 11.72
C GLN A 137 11.33 -0.63 11.43
N ALA A 138 11.62 -1.53 10.50
CA ALA A 138 12.97 -1.90 10.10
C ALA A 138 13.15 -1.72 8.59
N PHE A 139 14.36 -1.33 8.19
CA PHE A 139 14.74 -1.19 6.80
C PHE A 139 15.95 -2.08 6.49
N GLN A 140 16.08 -2.47 5.23
CA GLN A 140 17.28 -3.10 4.73
C GLN A 140 18.26 -2.00 4.34
N LEU A 141 19.51 -2.17 4.78
CA LEU A 141 20.64 -1.35 4.37
C LEU A 141 21.57 -2.22 3.55
N ASP A 142 22.12 -1.68 2.49
CA ASP A 142 23.16 -2.34 1.73
C ASP A 142 24.52 -2.19 2.45
N SER A 143 25.46 -3.06 2.13
CA SER A 143 26.74 -3.14 2.85
C SER A 143 27.64 -1.91 2.71
N ASP A 144 27.38 -1.06 1.72
CA ASP A 144 28.08 0.18 1.40
C ASP A 144 27.32 1.44 1.81
N GLU A 145 26.12 1.30 2.40
CA GLU A 145 25.38 2.44 2.96
C GLU A 145 25.98 2.91 4.29
N ALA A 146 26.15 4.23 4.41
CA ALA A 146 26.59 4.87 5.62
C ALA A 146 25.42 5.56 6.34
N LEU A 147 25.31 5.33 7.65
CA LEU A 147 24.39 6.05 8.52
C LEU A 147 25.14 7.26 9.14
N TYR A 148 24.60 8.45 8.95
CA TYR A 148 25.14 9.70 9.49
C TYR A 148 24.26 10.25 10.61
#